data_eeebf6b3dffcfcb4d4849fe5b14141e0
#
_entry.id   eeebf6b3dffcfcb4d4849fe5b14141e0
#
_cell.length_a   1.000
_cell.length_b   1.000
_cell.length_c   1.000
_cell.angle_alpha   90.00
_cell.angle_beta   90.00
_cell.angle_gamma   90.00
#
_symmetry.space_group_name_H-M   'P 1'
#
loop_
_entity.id
_entity.type
_entity.pdbx_description
1 polymer ?
#
loop_
_entity_poly.entity_id
_entity_poly.type
_entity_poly.pdbx_seq_one_letter_code
_entity_poly.pdbx_strand_id
1 'polypeptide(L)'
;MLSYLTVRIQTASKKATDELNQKINNIQSVVEEITEIGKRNNNDIGALNNDISNLKHEVSDLNKDIKNLKSDVKQLKKDVGFVGGGILETERYRLEVDLTAIIKRGYRTSDDTRRITALFKSYQSLGGNGYIEDLFNQFMKLQLKEK
;
A
#
# COMPACT_ATOMS: atom_id res chain seq x y z
N MET A 1 61.60 -69.03 22.18
CA MET A 1 61.00 -68.44 20.94
C MET A 1 59.48 -68.21 21.06
N LEU A 2 58.68 -69.14 21.59
CA LEU A 2 57.21 -69.00 21.78
C LEU A 2 56.81 -67.80 22.69
N SER A 3 57.54 -67.56 23.76
CA SER A 3 57.27 -66.40 24.71
C SER A 3 57.37 -65.05 24.03
N TYR A 4 58.33 -64.85 23.11
CA TYR A 4 58.48 -63.55 22.41
C TYR A 4 57.37 -63.31 21.40
N LEU A 5 56.89 -64.30 20.71
CA LEU A 5 55.77 -64.23 19.79
C LEU A 5 54.45 -63.90 20.53
N THR A 6 54.25 -64.52 21.69
CA THR A 6 53.06 -64.24 22.53
C THR A 6 53.02 -62.82 22.99
N VAL A 7 54.15 -62.23 23.47
CA VAL A 7 54.23 -60.83 23.88
C VAL A 7 53.98 -59.87 22.74
N ARG A 8 54.53 -60.14 21.53
CA ARG A 8 54.28 -59.32 20.34
C ARG A 8 52.80 -59.35 19.92
N ILE A 9 52.14 -60.45 19.96
CA ILE A 9 50.74 -60.62 19.65
C ILE A 9 49.90 -59.86 20.68
N GLN A 10 50.19 -59.96 21.97
CA GLN A 10 49.49 -59.24 23.04
C GLN A 10 49.66 -57.73 22.90
N THR A 11 50.89 -57.26 22.59
CA THR A 11 51.12 -55.81 22.38
C THR A 11 50.38 -55.27 21.18
N ALA A 12 50.37 -56.01 20.05
CA ALA A 12 49.66 -55.63 18.84
C ALA A 12 48.13 -55.61 19.08
N SER A 13 47.62 -56.62 19.78
CA SER A 13 46.20 -56.71 20.17
C SER A 13 45.78 -55.55 21.06
N LYS A 14 46.62 -55.23 22.08
CA LYS A 14 46.35 -54.09 22.97
C LYS A 14 46.33 -52.78 22.19
N LYS A 15 47.32 -52.51 21.32
CA LYS A 15 47.36 -51.32 20.48
C LYS A 15 46.14 -51.18 19.60
N ALA A 16 45.73 -52.27 18.94
CA ALA A 16 44.51 -52.28 18.11
C ALA A 16 43.23 -51.99 18.93
N THR A 17 43.15 -52.51 20.16
CA THR A 17 42.04 -52.26 21.08
C THR A 17 42.03 -50.80 21.51
N ASP A 18 43.16 -50.20 21.85
CA ASP A 18 43.29 -48.82 22.26
C ASP A 18 42.90 -47.88 21.11
N GLU A 19 43.35 -48.14 19.88
CA GLU A 19 42.96 -47.38 18.66
C GLU A 19 41.45 -47.50 18.39
N LEU A 20 40.87 -48.67 18.57
CA LEU A 20 39.45 -48.88 18.40
C LEU A 20 38.62 -48.09 19.45
N ASN A 21 39.03 -48.15 20.72
CA ASN A 21 38.39 -47.40 21.79
C ASN A 21 38.43 -45.88 21.54
N GLN A 22 39.57 -45.38 21.03
CA GLN A 22 39.72 -43.97 20.68
C GLN A 22 38.71 -43.58 19.56
N LYS A 23 38.56 -44.41 18.55
CA LYS A 23 37.57 -44.19 17.46
C LYS A 23 36.15 -44.24 18.00
N ILE A 24 35.85 -45.17 18.90
CA ILE A 24 34.51 -45.26 19.54
C ILE A 24 34.19 -43.97 20.32
N ASN A 25 35.13 -43.46 21.14
CA ASN A 25 34.95 -42.23 21.89
C ASN A 25 34.71 -41.03 20.97
N ASN A 26 35.47 -40.94 19.84
CA ASN A 26 35.27 -39.84 18.87
C ASN A 26 33.89 -39.96 18.20
N ILE A 27 33.42 -41.17 17.85
CA ILE A 27 32.09 -41.36 17.29
C ILE A 27 31.01 -40.97 18.29
N GLN A 28 31.18 -41.34 19.57
CA GLN A 28 30.22 -40.94 20.63
C GLN A 28 30.10 -39.42 20.77
N SER A 29 31.25 -38.72 20.78
CA SER A 29 31.26 -37.24 20.82
C SER A 29 30.53 -36.64 19.63
N VAL A 30 30.74 -37.11 18.42
CA VAL A 30 30.04 -36.63 17.21
C VAL A 30 28.54 -36.92 17.29
N VAL A 31 28.14 -38.08 17.79
CA VAL A 31 26.72 -38.43 17.99
C VAL A 31 26.05 -37.48 18.99
N GLU A 32 26.73 -37.12 20.06
CA GLU A 32 26.23 -36.15 21.05
C GLU A 32 26.04 -34.76 20.40
N GLU A 33 27.04 -34.28 19.64
CA GLU A 33 26.93 -33.02 18.90
C GLU A 33 25.76 -33.02 17.90
N ILE A 34 25.59 -34.06 17.14
CA ILE A 34 24.47 -34.21 16.19
C ILE A 34 23.12 -34.19 16.92
N THR A 35 23.06 -34.81 18.10
CA THR A 35 21.84 -34.83 18.91
C THR A 35 21.48 -33.42 19.41
N GLU A 36 22.47 -32.68 19.86
CA GLU A 36 22.25 -31.27 20.31
C GLU A 36 21.87 -30.33 19.16
N ILE A 37 22.47 -30.51 17.97
CA ILE A 37 22.08 -29.79 16.76
C ILE A 37 20.63 -30.13 16.39
N GLY A 38 20.25 -31.41 16.46
CA GLY A 38 18.88 -31.83 16.21
C GLY A 38 17.85 -31.20 17.13
N LYS A 39 18.16 -31.10 18.42
CA LYS A 39 17.29 -30.41 19.41
C LYS A 39 17.13 -28.93 19.08
N ARG A 40 18.24 -28.23 18.79
CA ARG A 40 18.20 -26.79 18.41
C ARG A 40 17.36 -26.58 17.17
N ASN A 41 17.61 -27.36 16.11
CA ASN A 41 16.82 -27.24 14.87
C ASN A 41 15.34 -27.46 15.09
N ASN A 42 14.94 -28.41 15.95
CA ASN A 42 13.53 -28.64 16.27
C ASN A 42 12.91 -27.43 17.00
N ASN A 43 13.65 -26.78 17.90
CA ASN A 43 13.18 -25.58 18.59
C ASN A 43 13.02 -24.41 17.60
N ASP A 44 13.99 -24.24 16.71
CA ASP A 44 13.97 -23.17 15.68
C ASP A 44 12.79 -23.39 14.70
N ILE A 45 12.55 -24.63 14.29
CA ILE A 45 11.37 -24.99 13.47
C ILE A 45 10.06 -24.67 14.22
N GLY A 46 10.01 -24.92 15.52
CA GLY A 46 8.87 -24.59 16.35
C GLY A 46 8.60 -23.07 16.40
N ALA A 47 9.65 -22.27 16.59
CA ALA A 47 9.56 -20.81 16.59
C ALA A 47 9.10 -20.28 15.22
N LEU A 48 9.73 -20.75 14.12
CA LEU A 48 9.34 -20.39 12.77
C LEU A 48 7.88 -20.72 12.44
N ASN A 49 7.38 -21.86 12.88
CA ASN A 49 5.97 -22.22 12.68
C ASN A 49 5.02 -21.26 13.39
N ASN A 50 5.38 -20.78 14.59
CA ASN A 50 4.60 -19.78 15.32
C ASN A 50 4.62 -18.44 14.57
N ASP A 51 5.79 -17.99 14.08
CA ASP A 51 5.90 -16.76 13.30
C ASP A 51 5.09 -16.82 12.01
N ILE A 52 5.13 -17.94 11.30
CA ILE A 52 4.30 -18.18 10.11
C ILE A 52 2.81 -18.10 10.45
N SER A 53 2.40 -18.62 11.59
CA SER A 53 1.01 -18.54 12.04
C SER A 53 0.58 -17.10 12.30
N ASN A 54 1.42 -16.32 13.00
CA ASN A 54 1.18 -14.90 13.28
C ASN A 54 1.09 -14.09 11.99
N LEU A 55 2.04 -14.28 11.07
CA LEU A 55 2.03 -13.62 9.77
C LEU A 55 0.77 -13.93 8.95
N LYS A 56 0.26 -15.18 9.00
CA LYS A 56 -1.00 -15.53 8.34
C LYS A 56 -2.18 -14.75 8.91
N HIS A 57 -2.23 -14.53 10.22
CA HIS A 57 -3.27 -13.72 10.87
C HIS A 57 -3.17 -12.26 10.44
N GLU A 58 -1.97 -11.68 10.49
CA GLU A 58 -1.74 -10.29 10.05
C GLU A 58 -2.13 -10.07 8.58
N VAL A 59 -1.75 -10.98 7.69
CA VAL A 59 -2.14 -10.92 6.28
C VAL A 59 -3.66 -11.02 6.10
N SER A 60 -4.34 -11.83 6.91
CA SER A 60 -5.81 -11.91 6.89
C SER A 60 -6.46 -10.59 7.30
N ASP A 61 -5.97 -9.96 8.36
CA ASP A 61 -6.49 -8.69 8.86
C ASP A 61 -6.22 -7.55 7.86
N LEU A 62 -5.00 -7.48 7.30
CA LEU A 62 -4.69 -6.53 6.23
C LEU A 62 -5.60 -6.68 5.01
N ASN A 63 -5.92 -7.89 4.61
CA ASN A 63 -6.86 -8.13 3.51
C ASN A 63 -8.27 -7.63 3.81
N LYS A 64 -8.72 -7.74 5.06
CA LYS A 64 -10.00 -7.21 5.54
C LYS A 64 -10.00 -5.68 5.48
N ASP A 65 -8.92 -5.05 5.97
CA ASP A 65 -8.77 -3.60 5.97
C ASP A 65 -8.72 -3.03 4.55
N ILE A 66 -8.00 -3.68 3.63
CA ILE A 66 -7.99 -3.32 2.21
C ILE A 66 -9.40 -3.38 1.60
N LYS A 67 -10.20 -4.36 2.00
CA LYS A 67 -11.59 -4.50 1.52
C LYS A 67 -12.49 -3.37 2.01
N ASN A 68 -12.34 -3.00 3.28
CA ASN A 68 -13.04 -1.88 3.88
C ASN A 68 -12.64 -0.55 3.21
N LEU A 69 -11.34 -0.29 3.09
CA LEU A 69 -10.80 0.89 2.40
C LEU A 69 -11.31 1.03 0.97
N LYS A 70 -11.38 -0.06 0.21
CA LYS A 70 -11.96 -0.05 -1.14
C LYS A 70 -13.44 0.35 -1.13
N SER A 71 -14.19 -0.08 -0.13
CA SER A 71 -15.60 0.30 0.05
C SER A 71 -15.73 1.78 0.36
N ASP A 72 -14.92 2.28 1.29
CA ASP A 72 -14.93 3.68 1.74
C ASP A 72 -14.53 4.63 0.60
N VAL A 73 -13.49 4.28 -0.16
CA VAL A 73 -13.09 5.04 -1.36
C VAL A 73 -14.20 5.08 -2.40
N LYS A 74 -14.92 3.96 -2.61
CA LYS A 74 -16.06 3.92 -3.53
C LYS A 74 -17.20 4.81 -3.07
N GLN A 75 -17.49 4.83 -1.77
CA GLN A 75 -18.51 5.70 -1.19
C GLN A 75 -18.09 7.17 -1.30
N LEU A 76 -16.86 7.49 -0.90
CA LEU A 76 -16.32 8.85 -1.00
C LEU A 76 -16.37 9.40 -2.43
N LYS A 77 -16.06 8.58 -3.43
CA LYS A 77 -16.18 8.97 -4.84
C LYS A 77 -17.61 9.33 -5.24
N LYS A 78 -18.61 8.61 -4.71
CA LYS A 78 -20.03 8.96 -4.94
C LYS A 78 -20.41 10.27 -4.27
N ASP A 79 -19.98 10.46 -3.03
CA ASP A 79 -20.32 11.64 -2.23
C ASP A 79 -19.69 12.90 -2.84
N VAL A 80 -18.42 12.82 -3.25
CA VAL A 80 -17.73 13.90 -3.98
C VAL A 80 -18.43 14.21 -5.31
N GLY A 81 -18.86 13.19 -6.05
CA GLY A 81 -19.63 13.37 -7.28
C GLY A 81 -20.98 14.04 -7.05
N PHE A 82 -21.68 13.69 -5.98
CA PHE A 82 -22.95 14.30 -5.62
C PHE A 82 -22.78 15.76 -5.20
N VAL A 83 -21.80 16.06 -4.36
CA VAL A 83 -21.49 17.43 -3.93
C VAL A 83 -21.04 18.28 -5.13
N GLY A 84 -20.15 17.75 -5.97
CA GLY A 84 -19.69 18.42 -7.19
C GLY A 84 -20.83 18.77 -8.14
N GLY A 85 -21.78 17.85 -8.32
CA GLY A 85 -23.00 18.08 -9.13
C GLY A 85 -23.87 19.20 -8.53
N GLY A 86 -24.05 19.22 -7.22
CA GLY A 86 -24.81 20.29 -6.53
C GLY A 86 -24.15 21.67 -6.68
N ILE A 87 -22.81 21.73 -6.56
CA ILE A 87 -22.07 22.97 -6.77
C ILE A 87 -22.21 23.44 -8.23
N LEU A 88 -22.03 22.52 -9.19
CA LEU A 88 -22.17 22.83 -10.61
C LEU A 88 -23.54 23.44 -10.95
N GLU A 89 -24.62 22.87 -10.44
CA GLU A 89 -25.98 23.39 -10.65
C GLU A 89 -26.17 24.77 -9.98
N THR A 90 -25.62 24.98 -8.81
CA THR A 90 -25.66 26.27 -8.12
C THR A 90 -24.91 27.35 -8.90
N GLU A 91 -23.72 27.03 -9.40
CA GLU A 91 -22.92 27.97 -10.21
C GLU A 91 -23.59 28.22 -11.57
N ARG A 92 -24.18 27.20 -12.18
CA ARG A 92 -24.96 27.35 -13.41
C ARG A 92 -26.10 28.35 -13.23
N TYR A 93 -26.91 28.18 -12.19
CA TYR A 93 -28.04 29.07 -11.91
C TYR A 93 -27.58 30.53 -11.66
N ARG A 94 -26.52 30.67 -10.88
CA ARG A 94 -25.94 31.96 -10.57
C ARG A 94 -25.40 32.68 -11.82
N LEU A 95 -24.67 31.99 -12.67
CA LEU A 95 -24.17 32.50 -13.94
C LEU A 95 -25.30 32.88 -14.87
N GLU A 96 -26.35 32.06 -14.98
CA GLU A 96 -27.50 32.30 -15.82
C GLU A 96 -28.20 33.59 -15.41
N VAL A 97 -28.48 33.79 -14.11
CA VAL A 97 -29.15 34.98 -13.57
C VAL A 97 -28.29 36.24 -13.80
N ASP A 98 -27.02 36.17 -13.42
CA ASP A 98 -26.11 37.30 -13.52
C ASP A 98 -25.83 37.69 -14.97
N LEU A 99 -25.54 36.72 -15.85
CA LEU A 99 -25.28 36.96 -17.28
C LEU A 99 -26.52 37.55 -17.99
N THR A 100 -27.69 36.95 -17.76
CA THR A 100 -28.94 37.44 -18.35
C THR A 100 -29.24 38.89 -17.93
N ALA A 101 -29.03 39.21 -16.65
CA ALA A 101 -29.24 40.57 -16.16
C ALA A 101 -28.27 41.59 -16.80
N ILE A 102 -26.98 41.22 -16.94
CA ILE A 102 -25.97 42.07 -17.53
C ILE A 102 -26.21 42.24 -19.04
N ILE A 103 -26.55 41.15 -19.75
CA ILE A 103 -26.86 41.19 -21.18
C ILE A 103 -28.10 42.09 -21.42
N LYS A 104 -29.12 41.97 -20.61
CA LYS A 104 -30.33 42.84 -20.67
C LYS A 104 -29.98 44.31 -20.43
N ARG A 105 -29.02 44.60 -19.56
CA ARG A 105 -28.50 45.95 -19.31
C ARG A 105 -27.75 46.53 -20.52
N GLY A 106 -27.20 45.68 -21.39
CA GLY A 106 -26.57 46.10 -22.65
C GLY A 106 -25.10 46.54 -22.53
N TYR A 107 -24.50 46.50 -21.36
CA TYR A 107 -23.09 46.81 -21.14
C TYR A 107 -22.53 46.05 -19.94
N ARG A 108 -21.20 45.88 -19.89
CA ARG A 108 -20.50 45.28 -18.75
C ARG A 108 -19.52 46.27 -18.11
N THR A 109 -19.25 46.12 -16.83
CA THR A 109 -18.22 46.87 -16.08
C THR A 109 -16.95 46.01 -15.90
N SER A 110 -15.85 46.63 -15.48
CA SER A 110 -14.63 45.92 -15.12
C SER A 110 -14.88 44.94 -13.95
N ASP A 111 -15.72 45.30 -12.98
CA ASP A 111 -16.09 44.47 -11.86
C ASP A 111 -16.94 43.26 -12.29
N ASP A 112 -17.95 43.48 -13.15
CA ASP A 112 -18.72 42.38 -13.77
C ASP A 112 -17.78 41.40 -14.46
N THR A 113 -16.85 41.91 -15.27
CA THR A 113 -15.92 41.08 -16.03
C THR A 113 -15.07 40.22 -15.11
N ARG A 114 -14.50 40.80 -14.05
CA ARG A 114 -13.70 40.07 -13.08
C ARG A 114 -14.51 38.97 -12.39
N ARG A 115 -15.69 39.33 -11.86
CA ARG A 115 -16.57 38.44 -11.08
C ARG A 115 -17.10 37.27 -11.94
N ILE A 116 -17.66 37.59 -13.09
CA ILE A 116 -18.26 36.61 -14.00
C ILE A 116 -17.20 35.68 -14.57
N THR A 117 -16.02 36.19 -14.96
CA THR A 117 -14.94 35.35 -15.48
C THR A 117 -14.42 34.37 -14.42
N ALA A 118 -14.32 34.79 -13.15
CA ALA A 118 -13.90 33.90 -12.07
C ALA A 118 -14.91 32.77 -11.84
N LEU A 119 -16.21 33.12 -11.79
CA LEU A 119 -17.29 32.15 -11.61
C LEU A 119 -17.41 31.20 -12.80
N PHE A 120 -17.27 31.70 -14.02
CA PHE A 120 -17.30 30.88 -15.23
C PHE A 120 -16.14 29.87 -15.30
N LYS A 121 -14.93 30.28 -14.88
CA LYS A 121 -13.78 29.35 -14.77
C LYS A 121 -14.03 28.24 -13.76
N SER A 122 -14.63 28.57 -12.61
CA SER A 122 -15.02 27.57 -11.61
C SER A 122 -16.04 26.59 -12.19
N TYR A 123 -17.09 27.11 -12.82
CA TYR A 123 -18.10 26.31 -13.50
C TYR A 123 -17.52 25.34 -14.55
N GLN A 124 -16.59 25.83 -15.40
CA GLN A 124 -15.90 24.98 -16.37
C GLN A 124 -15.03 23.89 -15.71
N SER A 125 -14.35 24.21 -14.60
CA SER A 125 -13.52 23.25 -13.88
C SER A 125 -14.32 22.09 -13.27
N LEU A 126 -15.60 22.31 -13.02
CA LEU A 126 -16.56 21.31 -12.57
C LEU A 126 -17.22 20.52 -13.73
N GLY A 127 -16.82 20.78 -14.97
CA GLY A 127 -17.36 20.13 -16.17
C GLY A 127 -18.57 20.85 -16.78
N GLY A 128 -18.81 22.08 -16.36
CA GLY A 128 -19.88 22.92 -16.93
C GLY A 128 -19.60 23.33 -18.37
N ASN A 129 -20.63 23.32 -19.20
CA ASN A 129 -20.55 23.62 -20.64
C ASN A 129 -21.93 24.07 -21.19
N GLY A 130 -22.01 24.26 -22.52
CA GLY A 130 -23.27 24.47 -23.22
C GLY A 130 -23.85 25.86 -23.06
N TYR A 131 -25.14 25.97 -22.73
CA TYR A 131 -25.92 27.21 -22.71
C TYR A 131 -25.25 28.39 -21.93
N ILE A 132 -24.62 28.10 -20.80
CA ILE A 132 -23.90 29.11 -20.02
C ILE A 132 -22.67 29.65 -20.77
N GLU A 133 -22.02 28.83 -21.55
CA GLU A 133 -20.91 29.24 -22.40
C GLU A 133 -21.39 30.22 -23.50
N ASP A 134 -22.56 29.96 -24.09
CA ASP A 134 -23.16 30.88 -25.05
C ASP A 134 -23.51 32.23 -24.42
N LEU A 135 -24.08 32.22 -23.22
CA LEU A 135 -24.34 33.47 -22.47
C LEU A 135 -23.06 34.20 -22.12
N PHE A 136 -22.02 33.50 -21.70
CA PHE A 136 -20.72 34.10 -21.40
C PHE A 136 -20.08 34.72 -22.66
N ASN A 137 -20.19 34.08 -23.80
CA ASN A 137 -19.72 34.62 -25.07
C ASN A 137 -20.50 35.87 -25.51
N GLN A 138 -21.80 35.93 -25.26
CA GLN A 138 -22.59 37.11 -25.48
C GLN A 138 -22.18 38.26 -24.53
N PHE A 139 -22.01 37.96 -23.24
CA PHE A 139 -21.52 38.91 -22.24
C PHE A 139 -20.16 39.51 -22.63
N MET A 140 -19.21 38.69 -23.12
CA MET A 140 -17.89 39.18 -23.51
C MET A 140 -17.91 40.15 -24.70
N LYS A 141 -18.93 40.10 -25.53
CA LYS A 141 -19.15 41.02 -26.66
C LYS A 141 -19.75 42.38 -26.26
N LEU A 142 -20.28 42.51 -25.04
CA LEU A 142 -20.85 43.76 -24.57
C LEU A 142 -19.79 44.85 -24.42
N GLN A 143 -20.20 46.12 -24.66
CA GLN A 143 -19.35 47.29 -24.45
C GLN A 143 -18.92 47.35 -22.98
N LEU A 144 -17.63 47.59 -22.75
CA LEU A 144 -17.11 47.88 -21.42
C LEU A 144 -17.37 49.34 -21.09
N LYS A 145 -18.06 49.58 -19.97
CA LYS A 145 -18.22 50.94 -19.40
C LYS A 145 -17.47 51.02 -18.09
N GLU A 146 -16.59 51.95 -17.97
CA GLU A 146 -15.99 52.29 -16.68
C GLU A 146 -17.01 53.07 -15.84
N LYS A 147 -16.98 52.85 -14.52
CA LYS A 147 -17.82 53.59 -13.58
C LYS A 147 -17.27 54.96 -13.38
#